data_604d00cda96505a97cd0833f5f2afe9a
#
_entry.id   604d00cda96505a97cd0833f5f2afe9a
#
_cell.length_a   1.000
_cell.length_b   1.000
_cell.length_c   1.000
_cell.angle_alpha   90.00
_cell.angle_beta   90.00
_cell.angle_gamma   90.00
#
_symmetry.space_group_name_H-M   'P 1'
#
loop_
_entity.id
_entity.type
_entity.pdbx_description
1 polymer ?
#
loop_
_entity_poly.entity_id
_entity_poly.type
_entity_poly.pdbx_seq_one_letter_code
_entity_poly.pdbx_strand_id
1 'polypeptide(L)'
;MDVKEIDKYIKRYILAPYRLRILEARQDYDLAIKGKCSKKSIDEINSLYDYIEKIESIINSDDLKKIEIFRLDNKTVLEEYNMTKHQAWNYRKRVRSKILEAINAGELSELK
;
A
#
# COMPACT_ATOMS: atom_id res chain seq x y z
N MET A 1 7.18 16.26 6.43
CA MET A 1 6.51 14.98 6.71
C MET A 1 7.53 14.02 7.28
N ASP A 2 7.24 13.39 8.40
CA ASP A 2 8.17 12.48 9.06
C ASP A 2 8.06 11.04 8.50
N VAL A 3 8.98 10.17 8.95
CA VAL A 3 9.04 8.78 8.47
C VAL A 3 7.74 8.02 8.78
N LYS A 4 7.13 8.24 9.95
CA LYS A 4 5.89 7.57 10.33
C LYS A 4 4.73 7.92 9.40
N GLU A 5 4.65 9.19 9.01
CA GLU A 5 3.61 9.66 8.09
C GLU A 5 3.81 9.06 6.70
N ILE A 6 5.04 9.00 6.22
CA ILE A 6 5.35 8.38 4.93
C ILE A 6 5.03 6.88 4.96
N ASP A 7 5.38 6.20 6.05
CA ASP A 7 5.15 4.75 6.19
C ASP A 7 3.66 4.39 6.22
N LYS A 8 2.77 5.31 6.58
CA LYS A 8 1.31 5.08 6.49
C LYS A 8 0.87 4.82 5.05
N TYR A 9 1.46 5.51 4.07
CA TYR A 9 1.16 5.28 2.66
C TYR A 9 1.58 3.89 2.22
N ILE A 10 2.77 3.46 2.64
CA ILE A 10 3.29 2.15 2.31
C ILE A 10 2.46 1.05 2.97
N LYS A 11 2.13 1.21 4.25
CA LYS A 11 1.29 0.28 5.00
C LYS A 11 -0.10 0.14 4.37
N ARG A 12 -0.69 1.25 3.95
CA ARG A 12 -1.99 1.24 3.27
C ARG A 12 -1.93 0.42 1.98
N TYR A 13 -0.85 0.56 1.21
CA TYR A 13 -0.65 -0.23 0.01
C TYR A 13 -0.52 -1.72 0.32
N ILE A 14 0.28 -2.08 1.32
CA ILE A 14 0.47 -3.48 1.73
C ILE A 14 -0.84 -4.13 2.17
N LEU A 15 -1.68 -3.39 2.88
CA LEU A 15 -2.95 -3.88 3.41
C LEU A 15 -4.11 -3.81 2.42
N ALA A 16 -3.96 -3.08 1.32
CA ALA A 16 -5.03 -2.86 0.35
C ALA A 16 -5.64 -4.17 -0.21
N PRO A 17 -4.86 -5.19 -0.62
CA PRO A 17 -5.44 -6.44 -1.11
C PRO A 17 -6.32 -7.14 -0.08
N TYR A 18 -5.94 -7.09 1.20
CA TYR A 18 -6.71 -7.69 2.29
C TYR A 18 -8.03 -6.95 2.51
N ARG A 19 -7.98 -5.62 2.49
CA ARG A 19 -9.18 -4.78 2.60
C ARG A 19 -10.12 -4.99 1.43
N LEU A 20 -9.59 -5.10 0.22
CA LEU A 20 -10.40 -5.37 -0.97
C LEU A 20 -11.16 -6.69 -0.84
N ARG A 21 -10.51 -7.76 -0.37
CA ARG A 21 -11.18 -9.05 -0.16
C ARG A 21 -12.36 -8.92 0.79
N ILE A 22 -12.18 -8.19 1.90
CA ILE A 22 -13.23 -7.98 2.89
C ILE A 22 -14.40 -7.18 2.29
N LEU A 23 -14.10 -6.10 1.58
CA LEU A 23 -15.10 -5.23 0.96
C LEU A 23 -15.86 -5.96 -0.15
N GLU A 24 -15.16 -6.71 -0.99
CA GLU A 24 -15.76 -7.47 -2.08
C GLU A 24 -16.64 -8.60 -1.54
N ALA A 25 -16.21 -9.31 -0.49
CA ALA A 25 -17.02 -10.34 0.16
C ALA A 25 -18.28 -9.74 0.77
N ARG A 26 -18.19 -8.59 1.40
CA ARG A 26 -19.35 -7.87 1.95
C ARG A 26 -20.31 -7.43 0.85
N GLN A 27 -19.77 -6.94 -0.27
CA GLN A 27 -20.56 -6.56 -1.43
C GLN A 27 -21.31 -7.75 -2.02
N ASP A 28 -20.64 -8.89 -2.18
CA ASP A 28 -21.25 -10.12 -2.66
C ASP A 28 -22.38 -10.58 -1.74
N TYR A 29 -22.16 -10.51 -0.42
CA TYR A 29 -23.18 -10.82 0.57
C TYR A 29 -24.39 -9.91 0.44
N ASP A 30 -24.17 -8.59 0.34
CA ASP A 30 -25.25 -7.61 0.20
C ASP A 30 -26.04 -7.84 -1.09
N LEU A 31 -25.38 -8.15 -2.19
CA LEU A 31 -26.05 -8.46 -3.45
C LEU A 31 -26.90 -9.71 -3.34
N ALA A 32 -26.39 -10.76 -2.66
CA ALA A 32 -27.11 -12.03 -2.49
C ALA A 32 -28.33 -11.89 -1.58
N ILE A 33 -28.24 -11.10 -0.51
CA ILE A 33 -29.30 -10.97 0.50
C ILE A 33 -30.26 -9.82 0.21
N LYS A 34 -29.72 -8.67 -0.21
CA LYS A 34 -30.49 -7.42 -0.40
C LYS A 34 -30.76 -7.09 -1.86
N GLY A 35 -30.11 -7.80 -2.79
CA GLY A 35 -30.22 -7.55 -4.21
C GLY A 35 -29.50 -6.29 -4.69
N LYS A 36 -28.79 -5.60 -3.81
CA LYS A 36 -28.04 -4.38 -4.13
C LYS A 36 -26.93 -4.14 -3.12
N CYS A 37 -25.92 -3.36 -3.50
CA CYS A 37 -24.89 -2.87 -2.59
C CYS A 37 -24.95 -1.35 -2.49
N SER A 38 -24.42 -0.79 -1.40
CA SER A 38 -24.44 0.65 -1.18
C SER A 38 -23.44 1.36 -2.10
N LYS A 39 -23.77 2.61 -2.47
CA LYS A 39 -22.84 3.47 -3.21
C LYS A 39 -21.55 3.67 -2.45
N LYS A 40 -21.61 3.80 -1.13
CA LYS A 40 -20.43 3.94 -0.28
C LYS A 40 -19.47 2.76 -0.43
N SER A 41 -20.01 1.55 -0.46
CA SER A 41 -19.22 0.33 -0.65
C SER A 41 -18.51 0.33 -2.00
N ILE A 42 -19.21 0.70 -3.07
CA ILE A 42 -18.64 0.80 -4.41
C ILE A 42 -17.53 1.84 -4.44
N ASP A 43 -17.76 3.02 -3.86
CA ASP A 43 -16.80 4.11 -3.82
C ASP A 43 -15.55 3.74 -3.03
N GLU A 44 -15.67 3.00 -1.92
CA GLU A 44 -14.54 2.53 -1.13
C GLU A 44 -13.66 1.56 -1.93
N ILE A 45 -14.27 0.61 -2.64
CA ILE A 45 -13.55 -0.34 -3.49
C ILE A 45 -12.81 0.39 -4.60
N ASN A 46 -13.48 1.30 -5.28
CA ASN A 46 -12.87 2.08 -6.36
C ASN A 46 -11.71 2.94 -5.86
N SER A 47 -11.87 3.56 -4.68
CA SER A 47 -10.80 4.34 -4.05
C SER A 47 -9.56 3.50 -3.75
N LEU A 48 -9.75 2.25 -3.30
CA LEU A 48 -8.62 1.35 -3.04
C LEU A 48 -7.92 0.94 -4.32
N TYR A 49 -8.65 0.62 -5.38
CA TYR A 49 -8.03 0.31 -6.68
C TYR A 49 -7.25 1.51 -7.22
N ASP A 50 -7.81 2.71 -7.15
CA ASP A 50 -7.14 3.94 -7.57
C ASP A 50 -5.85 4.16 -6.78
N TYR A 51 -5.88 3.91 -5.47
CA TYR A 51 -4.71 4.03 -4.61
C TYR A 51 -3.62 3.03 -4.99
N ILE A 52 -3.99 1.77 -5.23
CA ILE A 52 -3.06 0.73 -5.67
C ILE A 52 -2.39 1.14 -6.98
N GLU A 53 -3.16 1.59 -7.96
CA GLU A 53 -2.63 2.04 -9.25
C GLU A 53 -1.68 3.22 -9.09
N LYS A 54 -2.01 4.16 -8.22
CA LYS A 54 -1.15 5.32 -7.92
C LYS A 54 0.21 4.89 -7.38
N ILE A 55 0.22 4.02 -6.38
CA ILE A 55 1.47 3.52 -5.80
C ILE A 55 2.28 2.73 -6.83
N GLU A 56 1.63 1.90 -7.63
CA GLU A 56 2.29 1.13 -8.69
C GLU A 56 2.87 2.01 -9.78
N SER A 57 2.33 3.20 -10.00
CA SER A 57 2.88 4.18 -10.94
C SER A 57 4.07 4.95 -10.38
N ILE A 58 4.18 5.04 -9.05
CA ILE A 58 5.23 5.80 -8.36
C ILE A 58 6.46 4.94 -8.08
N ILE A 59 6.25 3.71 -7.64
CA ILE A 59 7.30 2.78 -7.24
C ILE A 59 7.45 1.71 -8.32
N ASN A 60 8.70 1.43 -8.73
CA ASN A 60 8.93 0.44 -9.78
C ASN A 60 8.59 -0.98 -9.30
N SER A 61 8.36 -1.88 -10.25
CA SER A 61 7.90 -3.25 -9.96
C SER A 61 8.90 -4.05 -9.13
N ASP A 62 10.20 -3.84 -9.33
CA ASP A 62 11.24 -4.55 -8.56
C ASP A 62 11.20 -4.16 -7.08
N ASP A 63 11.00 -2.87 -6.80
CA ASP A 63 10.87 -2.41 -5.42
C ASP A 63 9.54 -2.85 -4.81
N LEU A 64 8.45 -2.88 -5.59
CA LEU A 64 7.14 -3.37 -5.10
C LEU A 64 7.17 -4.83 -4.69
N LYS A 65 7.94 -5.68 -5.37
CA LYS A 65 8.09 -7.09 -5.02
C LYS A 65 8.66 -7.30 -3.62
N LYS A 66 9.39 -6.32 -3.12
CA LYS A 66 10.05 -6.36 -1.81
C LYS A 66 9.37 -5.50 -0.76
N ILE A 67 8.17 -5.00 -1.05
CA ILE A 67 7.49 -4.01 -0.19
C ILE A 67 7.22 -4.54 1.23
N GLU A 68 7.09 -5.86 1.42
CA GLU A 68 6.93 -6.47 2.74
C GLU A 68 8.11 -6.21 3.68
N ILE A 69 9.28 -5.82 3.16
CA ILE A 69 10.44 -5.44 3.98
C ILE A 69 10.09 -4.35 4.99
N PHE A 70 9.13 -3.47 4.68
CA PHE A 70 8.69 -2.42 5.60
C PHE A 70 8.00 -2.97 6.86
N ARG A 71 7.56 -4.23 6.85
CA ARG A 71 6.90 -4.89 7.98
C ARG A 71 7.82 -5.85 8.73
N LEU A 72 9.03 -6.06 8.26
CA LEU A 72 9.93 -7.07 8.78
C LEU A 72 11.08 -6.43 9.55
N ASP A 73 11.61 -7.16 10.54
CA ASP A 73 12.84 -6.77 11.21
C ASP A 73 14.07 -7.12 10.34
N ASN A 74 15.23 -6.60 10.73
CA ASN A 74 16.44 -6.79 9.94
C ASN A 74 16.88 -8.25 9.85
N LYS A 75 16.62 -9.04 10.89
CA LYS A 75 16.95 -10.47 10.91
C LYS A 75 16.12 -11.24 9.88
N THR A 76 14.82 -11.00 9.84
CA THR A 76 13.89 -11.63 8.89
C THR A 76 14.22 -11.20 7.46
N VAL A 77 14.54 -9.93 7.26
CA VAL A 77 14.93 -9.40 5.94
C VAL A 77 16.20 -10.11 5.44
N LEU A 78 17.18 -10.33 6.30
CA LEU A 78 18.38 -11.06 5.92
C LEU A 78 18.06 -12.50 5.54
N GLU A 79 17.22 -13.19 6.32
CA GLU A 79 16.85 -14.57 6.09
C GLU A 79 16.02 -14.79 4.82
N GLU A 80 15.05 -13.93 4.57
CA GLU A 80 14.08 -14.09 3.47
C GLU A 80 14.53 -13.42 2.16
N TYR A 81 15.23 -12.29 2.25
CA TYR A 81 15.62 -11.49 1.08
C TYR A 81 17.11 -11.46 0.83
N ASN A 82 17.90 -12.07 1.72
CA ASN A 82 19.36 -12.04 1.65
C ASN A 82 19.92 -10.62 1.56
N MET A 83 19.30 -9.69 2.28
CA MET A 83 19.70 -8.29 2.35
C MET A 83 20.30 -7.97 3.71
N THR A 84 21.45 -7.30 3.71
CA THR A 84 22.06 -6.80 4.93
C THR A 84 21.23 -5.65 5.51
N LYS A 85 21.49 -5.31 6.78
CA LYS A 85 20.87 -4.16 7.43
C LYS A 85 21.04 -2.87 6.61
N HIS A 86 22.24 -2.66 6.07
CA HIS A 86 22.53 -1.47 5.25
C HIS A 86 21.76 -1.47 3.93
N GLN A 87 21.68 -2.62 3.26
CA GLN A 87 20.91 -2.76 2.02
C GLN A 87 19.41 -2.52 2.27
N ALA A 88 18.87 -3.07 3.36
CA ALA A 88 17.48 -2.84 3.75
C ALA A 88 17.21 -1.37 4.06
N TRP A 89 18.13 -0.70 4.74
CA TRP A 89 18.04 0.73 5.05
C TRP A 89 18.02 1.56 3.76
N ASN A 90 18.92 1.28 2.82
CA ASN A 90 18.96 1.96 1.52
C ASN A 90 17.68 1.75 0.73
N TYR A 91 17.13 0.54 0.72
CA TYR A 91 15.87 0.20 0.06
C TYR A 91 14.72 1.03 0.63
N ARG A 92 14.57 1.01 1.97
CA ARG A 92 13.49 1.77 2.63
C ARG A 92 13.61 3.26 2.36
N LYS A 93 14.81 3.81 2.42
CA LYS A 93 15.06 5.21 2.12
C LYS A 93 14.67 5.59 0.69
N ARG A 94 15.03 4.75 -0.27
CA ARG A 94 14.70 4.97 -1.68
C ARG A 94 13.19 4.98 -1.91
N VAL A 95 12.47 4.01 -1.37
CA VAL A 95 11.02 3.91 -1.51
C VAL A 95 10.32 5.09 -0.83
N ARG A 96 10.74 5.45 0.38
CA ARG A 96 10.19 6.61 1.10
C ARG A 96 10.40 7.90 0.31
N SER A 97 11.56 8.07 -0.30
CA SER A 97 11.83 9.25 -1.13
C SER A 97 10.88 9.35 -2.31
N LYS A 98 10.56 8.24 -2.96
CA LYS A 98 9.59 8.22 -4.07
C LYS A 98 8.20 8.62 -3.62
N ILE A 99 7.76 8.14 -2.48
CA ILE A 99 6.46 8.52 -1.90
C ILE A 99 6.43 10.01 -1.57
N LEU A 100 7.48 10.53 -0.94
CA LEU A 100 7.56 11.94 -0.57
C LEU A 100 7.57 12.84 -1.81
N GLU A 101 8.33 12.48 -2.84
CA GLU A 101 8.33 13.20 -4.11
C GLU A 101 6.92 13.28 -4.72
N ALA A 102 6.20 12.17 -4.71
CA ALA A 102 4.84 12.11 -5.24
C ALA A 102 3.86 12.96 -4.44
N ILE A 103 3.97 12.98 -3.11
CA ILE A 103 3.15 13.83 -2.25
C ILE A 103 3.42 15.30 -2.56
N ASN A 104 4.69 15.68 -2.65
CA ASN A 104 5.09 17.07 -2.91
C ASN A 104 4.69 17.53 -4.32
N ALA A 105 4.64 16.61 -5.28
CA ALA A 105 4.19 16.90 -6.64
C ALA A 105 2.66 16.89 -6.80
N GLY A 106 1.91 16.58 -5.73
CA GLY A 106 0.46 16.51 -5.78
C GLY A 106 -0.09 15.22 -6.40
N GLU A 107 0.75 14.23 -6.66
CA GLU A 107 0.34 12.96 -7.27
C GLU A 107 -0.33 12.02 -6.25
N LEU A 108 -0.04 12.19 -4.96
CA LEU A 108 -0.68 11.47 -3.86
C LEU A 108 -1.35 12.47 -2.92
N SER A 109 -2.62 12.21 -2.63
CA SER A 109 -3.35 12.99 -1.63
C SER A 109 -2.91 12.59 -0.23
N GLU A 110 -2.93 13.55 0.72
CA GLU A 110 -2.63 13.25 2.11
C GLU A 110 -3.63 12.23 2.67
N LEU A 111 -3.14 11.29 3.47
CA LEU A 111 -3.97 10.34 4.18
C LEU A 111 -4.62 11.02 5.39
N LYS A 112 -5.92 10.90 5.47
CA LYS A 112 -6.70 11.40 6.60
C LYS A 112 -6.73 10.38 7.74
#